data_b6251f65496b4cbf23544e15f020aa8d
#
_entry.id   b6251f65496b4cbf23544e15f020aa8d
#
_cell.length_a   1.000
_cell.length_b   1.000
_cell.length_c   1.000
_cell.angle_alpha   90.00
_cell.angle_beta   90.00
_cell.angle_gamma   90.00
#
_symmetry.space_group_name_H-M   'P 1'
#
loop_
_entity.id
_entity.type
_entity.pdbx_description
1 polymer ?
#
loop_
_entity_poly.entity_id
_entity_poly.type
_entity_poly.pdbx_seq_one_letter_code
_entity_poly.pdbx_strand_id
1 'polypeptide(L)'
;MPIRKGEEEAMGKPTGFLEYERKTGKAQEPLSRIRHFNEFHTPLTEEQQKKQGARCMECGVPFCQSGVMMKGMVSGCPLNNLIPEWNDLIYTGNWQEAFNRLKKTNSFPEFTSRVCPAPCEAACTCGLNGDPVTVKENERAIIEKAYDCGYALPKPPSIRTGKKVAVIGSGPAGLAAADQLNKRGHSVTVFERSDRVGGLLMYGIPNMKLEKWVIERKVEVMKAEGITFITGANVGKNYKANRIMKEYDRVILACGASNPRDINVPGRDAQGIYYAVDFLKATTRSLMDSHLEDGNYITARDKHVVEIGRAH
;
A
#
# COMPACT_ATOMS: atom_id res chain seq x y z
N MET A 1 4.29 1.45 -53.17
CA MET A 1 3.37 1.35 -52.06
C MET A 1 3.48 2.63 -51.23
N PRO A 2 2.43 3.42 -51.04
CA PRO A 2 2.52 4.62 -50.23
C PRO A 2 2.58 4.23 -48.75
N ILE A 3 3.54 4.78 -48.04
CA ILE A 3 3.67 4.70 -46.58
C ILE A 3 2.42 5.35 -45.99
N ARG A 4 1.63 4.60 -45.22
CA ARG A 4 0.50 5.16 -44.46
C ARG A 4 1.05 6.19 -43.46
N LYS A 5 0.71 7.44 -43.67
CA LYS A 5 0.83 8.48 -42.62
C LYS A 5 -0.14 8.13 -41.48
N GLY A 6 0.40 8.01 -40.26
CA GLY A 6 -0.40 8.02 -39.06
C GLY A 6 -0.35 6.75 -38.24
N GLU A 7 0.76 6.52 -37.64
CA GLU A 7 0.92 5.99 -36.29
C GLU A 7 2.32 6.45 -35.87
N GLU A 8 2.43 7.69 -35.40
CA GLU A 8 3.53 8.06 -34.51
C GLU A 8 3.37 7.14 -33.31
N GLU A 9 4.26 6.18 -33.16
CA GLU A 9 4.46 5.47 -31.90
C GLU A 9 4.68 6.56 -30.86
N ALA A 10 3.66 6.83 -30.08
CA ALA A 10 3.69 7.87 -29.05
C ALA A 10 4.61 7.40 -27.91
N MET A 11 5.89 7.62 -28.10
CA MET A 11 6.82 7.73 -26.97
C MET A 11 6.37 8.93 -26.15
N GLY A 12 6.45 8.87 -24.81
CA GLY A 12 5.94 9.83 -23.86
C GLY A 12 5.80 11.28 -24.32
N LYS A 13 4.98 12.06 -23.67
CA LYS A 13 4.78 13.46 -24.05
C LYS A 13 5.75 14.38 -23.29
N PRO A 14 6.95 14.70 -23.82
CA PRO A 14 7.98 15.42 -23.08
C PRO A 14 7.54 16.80 -22.58
N THR A 15 6.53 17.39 -23.18
CA THR A 15 5.98 18.73 -22.87
C THR A 15 4.70 18.69 -22.04
N GLY A 16 4.20 17.50 -21.70
CA GLY A 16 2.89 17.35 -21.02
C GLY A 16 2.81 18.08 -19.67
N PHE A 17 3.92 18.22 -18.94
CA PHE A 17 3.98 18.97 -17.69
C PHE A 17 3.80 20.49 -17.88
N LEU A 18 4.04 21.01 -19.07
CA LEU A 18 3.79 22.41 -19.46
C LEU A 18 2.34 22.64 -19.92
N GLU A 19 1.69 21.60 -20.43
CA GLU A 19 0.36 21.69 -21.06
C GLU A 19 -0.77 21.34 -20.09
N TYR A 20 -0.53 20.46 -19.15
CA TYR A 20 -1.55 19.95 -18.23
C TYR A 20 -1.22 20.33 -16.79
N GLU A 21 -2.17 20.92 -16.10
CA GLU A 21 -2.07 21.16 -14.67
C GLU A 21 -2.07 19.87 -13.86
N ARG A 22 -1.39 19.88 -12.72
CA ARG A 22 -1.46 18.80 -11.75
C ARG A 22 -2.87 18.71 -11.16
N LYS A 23 -3.46 17.51 -11.21
CA LYS A 23 -4.78 17.22 -10.59
C LYS A 23 -4.69 15.95 -9.76
N THR A 24 -5.32 15.97 -8.61
CA THR A 24 -5.50 14.81 -7.72
C THR A 24 -6.98 14.60 -7.47
N GLY A 25 -7.33 13.43 -6.97
CA GLY A 25 -8.70 13.14 -6.54
C GLY A 25 -9.20 14.17 -5.53
N LYS A 26 -10.42 14.67 -5.74
CA LYS A 26 -11.03 15.64 -4.85
C LYS A 26 -11.45 14.98 -3.55
N ALA A 27 -11.13 15.60 -2.41
CA ALA A 27 -11.70 15.19 -1.14
C ALA A 27 -13.17 15.62 -1.04
N GLN A 28 -13.98 14.79 -0.41
CA GLN A 28 -15.37 15.16 -0.05
C GLN A 28 -15.36 16.37 0.89
N GLU A 29 -16.47 17.09 0.91
CA GLU A 29 -16.64 18.24 1.80
C GLU A 29 -16.45 17.85 3.27
N PRO A 30 -15.76 18.66 4.08
CA PRO A 30 -15.41 18.33 5.45
C PRO A 30 -16.58 17.86 6.32
N LEU A 31 -17.72 18.56 6.24
CA LEU A 31 -18.92 18.21 7.00
C LEU A 31 -19.60 16.91 6.55
N SER A 32 -19.32 16.45 5.33
CA SER A 32 -19.79 15.17 4.84
C SER A 32 -18.91 14.03 5.31
N ARG A 33 -17.60 14.15 5.14
CA ARG A 33 -16.65 13.07 5.46
C ARG A 33 -16.50 12.76 6.94
N ILE A 34 -16.83 13.69 7.85
CA ILE A 34 -16.84 13.43 9.30
C ILE A 34 -18.01 12.53 9.75
N ARG A 35 -18.98 12.23 8.85
CA ARG A 35 -20.13 11.39 9.17
C ARG A 35 -19.89 9.90 8.93
N HIS A 36 -18.74 9.52 8.36
CA HIS A 36 -18.40 8.14 8.04
C HIS A 36 -16.90 7.89 8.18
N PHE A 37 -16.51 6.61 8.15
CA PHE A 37 -15.12 6.18 8.23
C PHE A 37 -14.54 5.72 6.87
N ASN A 38 -15.29 5.87 5.78
CA ASN A 38 -14.87 5.42 4.45
C ASN A 38 -13.80 6.33 3.83
N GLU A 39 -13.07 5.83 2.84
CA GLU A 39 -12.22 6.67 1.98
C GLU A 39 -13.05 7.82 1.39
N PHE A 40 -12.49 9.01 1.33
CA PHE A 40 -13.24 10.22 0.97
C PHE A 40 -12.65 10.98 -0.24
N HIS A 41 -11.69 10.38 -0.96
CA HIS A 41 -11.17 10.94 -2.19
C HIS A 41 -11.87 10.32 -3.40
N THR A 42 -12.46 11.17 -4.25
CA THR A 42 -13.03 10.76 -5.52
C THR A 42 -11.92 10.59 -6.55
N PRO A 43 -11.80 9.42 -7.19
CA PRO A 43 -10.82 9.21 -8.24
C PRO A 43 -10.98 10.17 -9.41
N LEU A 44 -9.90 10.41 -10.15
CA LEU A 44 -9.95 11.10 -11.42
C LEU A 44 -10.66 10.23 -12.48
N THR A 45 -11.26 10.88 -13.48
CA THR A 45 -11.75 10.17 -14.67
C THR A 45 -10.59 9.60 -15.47
N GLU A 46 -10.83 8.58 -16.29
CA GLU A 46 -9.79 7.98 -17.14
C GLU A 46 -9.07 9.01 -18.01
N GLU A 47 -9.83 9.94 -18.63
CA GLU A 47 -9.25 11.01 -19.44
C GLU A 47 -8.37 11.96 -18.62
N GLN A 48 -8.82 12.33 -17.43
CA GLN A 48 -8.01 13.15 -16.51
C GLN A 48 -6.74 12.40 -16.10
N GLN A 49 -6.87 11.10 -15.83
CA GLN A 49 -5.74 10.26 -15.43
C GLN A 49 -4.69 10.13 -16.54
N LYS A 50 -5.11 9.97 -17.80
CA LYS A 50 -4.21 9.99 -18.96
C LYS A 50 -3.42 11.29 -19.03
N LYS A 51 -4.07 12.44 -18.81
CA LYS A 51 -3.38 13.74 -18.73
C LYS A 51 -2.37 13.81 -17.57
N GLN A 52 -2.64 13.16 -16.44
CA GLN A 52 -1.67 13.09 -15.35
C GLN A 52 -0.47 12.19 -15.68
N GLY A 53 -0.67 11.08 -16.39
CA GLY A 53 0.40 10.26 -16.95
C GLY A 53 1.29 11.05 -17.91
N ALA A 54 0.67 11.81 -18.83
CA ALA A 54 1.35 12.66 -19.81
C ALA A 54 2.25 13.76 -19.18
N ARG A 55 2.04 14.12 -17.91
CA ARG A 55 2.89 15.08 -17.21
C ARG A 55 4.31 14.56 -16.94
N CYS A 56 4.55 13.26 -17.07
CA CYS A 56 5.87 12.68 -16.96
C CYS A 56 6.67 13.00 -18.23
N MET A 57 7.73 13.77 -18.11
CA MET A 57 8.60 14.12 -19.23
C MET A 57 9.67 13.05 -19.53
N GLU A 58 9.61 11.90 -18.85
CA GLU A 58 10.56 10.80 -19.03
C GLU A 58 12.03 11.25 -19.01
N CYS A 59 12.43 11.95 -17.95
CA CYS A 59 13.60 12.83 -17.87
C CYS A 59 14.98 12.15 -18.01
N GLY A 60 15.08 10.87 -18.37
CA GLY A 60 16.35 10.14 -18.56
C GLY A 60 17.16 9.88 -17.29
N VAL A 61 17.08 10.73 -16.27
CA VAL A 61 17.65 10.52 -14.92
C VAL A 61 16.52 10.62 -13.89
N PRO A 62 15.68 9.56 -13.79
CA PRO A 62 14.46 9.61 -12.99
C PRO A 62 14.75 9.41 -11.50
N PHE A 63 15.02 10.49 -10.77
CA PHE A 63 15.18 10.43 -9.30
C PHE A 63 13.94 9.86 -8.61
N CYS A 64 12.75 9.97 -9.21
CA CYS A 64 11.51 9.41 -8.67
C CYS A 64 11.59 7.89 -8.46
N GLN A 65 12.29 7.15 -9.32
CA GLN A 65 12.46 5.70 -9.18
C GLN A 65 13.76 5.27 -8.48
N SER A 66 14.59 6.21 -8.06
CA SER A 66 15.87 5.93 -7.42
C SER A 66 15.74 6.03 -5.90
N GLY A 67 15.76 4.90 -5.19
CA GLY A 67 15.69 4.83 -3.73
C GLY A 67 16.99 5.22 -3.04
N VAL A 68 17.48 6.43 -3.26
CA VAL A 68 18.74 6.92 -2.67
C VAL A 68 18.53 7.40 -1.24
N MET A 69 19.37 6.93 -0.33
CA MET A 69 19.38 7.41 1.06
C MET A 69 20.16 8.73 1.15
N MET A 70 19.47 9.81 1.54
CA MET A 70 20.05 11.14 1.72
C MET A 70 19.84 11.59 3.17
N LYS A 71 20.93 11.78 3.93
CA LYS A 71 20.88 12.23 5.34
C LYS A 71 19.90 11.45 6.21
N GLY A 72 19.82 10.11 6.02
CA GLY A 72 18.92 9.23 6.76
C GLY A 72 17.48 9.18 6.28
N MET A 73 17.14 9.89 5.21
CA MET A 73 15.82 9.84 4.55
C MET A 73 15.94 9.27 3.14
N VAL A 74 14.93 8.54 2.71
CA VAL A 74 14.85 8.02 1.34
C VAL A 74 14.32 9.10 0.40
N SER A 75 15.05 9.38 -0.68
CA SER A 75 14.60 10.18 -1.81
C SER A 75 14.22 9.26 -2.96
N GLY A 76 13.07 9.49 -3.59
CA GLY A 76 12.56 8.62 -4.63
C GLY A 76 11.90 7.34 -4.10
N CYS A 77 11.59 6.40 -4.99
CA CYS A 77 10.91 5.16 -4.63
C CYS A 77 11.89 4.10 -4.13
N PRO A 78 11.78 3.64 -2.85
CA PRO A 78 12.68 2.61 -2.31
C PRO A 78 12.46 1.22 -2.94
N LEU A 79 11.35 1.01 -3.66
CA LEU A 79 11.10 -0.21 -4.44
C LEU A 79 11.67 -0.12 -5.86
N ASN A 80 12.24 1.01 -6.24
CA ASN A 80 12.69 1.31 -7.60
C ASN A 80 11.58 1.07 -8.64
N ASN A 81 10.37 1.55 -8.34
CA ASN A 81 9.23 1.44 -9.26
C ASN A 81 9.55 2.12 -10.59
N LEU A 82 9.17 1.47 -11.69
CA LEU A 82 9.40 1.92 -13.07
C LEU A 82 8.42 3.05 -13.44
N ILE A 83 8.51 4.16 -12.71
CA ILE A 83 7.53 5.25 -12.72
C ILE A 83 7.38 5.91 -14.09
N PRO A 84 8.44 6.30 -14.80
CA PRO A 84 8.30 6.88 -16.13
C PRO A 84 7.58 5.94 -17.10
N GLU A 85 7.97 4.67 -17.15
CA GLU A 85 7.41 3.69 -18.05
C GLU A 85 5.90 3.51 -17.88
N TRP A 86 5.42 3.31 -16.63
CA TRP A 86 3.98 3.13 -16.44
C TRP A 86 3.18 4.46 -16.51
N ASN A 87 3.81 5.62 -16.34
CA ASN A 87 3.16 6.90 -16.63
C ASN A 87 2.88 7.07 -18.12
N ASP A 88 3.84 6.68 -18.98
CA ASP A 88 3.67 6.68 -20.43
C ASP A 88 2.57 5.70 -20.87
N LEU A 89 2.55 4.52 -20.30
CA LEU A 89 1.51 3.52 -20.57
C LEU A 89 0.11 3.98 -20.14
N ILE A 90 -0.02 4.78 -19.06
CA ILE A 90 -1.29 5.44 -18.70
C ILE A 90 -1.68 6.45 -19.77
N TYR A 91 -0.75 7.30 -20.21
CA TYR A 91 -1.00 8.32 -21.22
C TYR A 91 -1.51 7.71 -22.51
N THR A 92 -0.86 6.67 -23.00
CA THR A 92 -1.24 5.94 -24.22
C THR A 92 -2.46 5.03 -24.05
N GLY A 93 -2.95 4.85 -22.81
CA GLY A 93 -4.14 4.02 -22.51
C GLY A 93 -3.85 2.52 -22.40
N ASN A 94 -2.59 2.13 -22.33
CA ASN A 94 -2.17 0.74 -22.22
C ASN A 94 -2.20 0.25 -20.76
N TRP A 95 -3.37 0.23 -20.15
CA TRP A 95 -3.59 -0.04 -18.72
C TRP A 95 -3.09 -1.40 -18.26
N GLN A 96 -3.24 -2.44 -19.09
CA GLN A 96 -2.76 -3.78 -18.74
C GLN A 96 -1.24 -3.81 -18.64
N GLU A 97 -0.53 -3.18 -19.58
CA GLU A 97 0.92 -3.09 -19.51
C GLU A 97 1.39 -2.17 -18.37
N ALA A 98 0.68 -1.08 -18.09
CA ALA A 98 0.94 -0.25 -16.92
C ALA A 98 0.86 -1.07 -15.63
N PHE A 99 -0.15 -1.93 -15.48
CA PHE A 99 -0.27 -2.86 -14.37
C PHE A 99 0.88 -3.87 -14.32
N ASN A 100 1.26 -4.47 -15.45
CA ASN A 100 2.37 -5.42 -15.53
C ASN A 100 3.70 -4.75 -15.10
N ARG A 101 3.93 -3.51 -15.52
CA ARG A 101 5.11 -2.72 -15.12
C ARG A 101 5.11 -2.40 -13.63
N LEU A 102 4.00 -1.95 -13.10
CA LEU A 102 3.86 -1.64 -11.68
C LEU A 102 4.07 -2.89 -10.81
N LYS A 103 3.48 -4.01 -11.19
CA LYS A 103 3.60 -5.28 -10.46
C LYS A 103 4.99 -5.92 -10.52
N LYS A 104 5.86 -5.49 -11.43
CA LYS A 104 7.23 -6.00 -11.54
C LYS A 104 8.05 -5.67 -10.29
N THR A 105 7.86 -4.52 -9.70
CA THR A 105 8.61 -4.02 -8.54
C THR A 105 7.77 -3.89 -7.28
N ASN A 106 6.46 -3.67 -7.39
CA ASN A 106 5.56 -3.46 -6.27
C ASN A 106 4.58 -4.63 -6.08
N SER A 107 4.68 -5.32 -4.95
CA SER A 107 3.75 -6.42 -4.61
C SER A 107 2.35 -5.91 -4.24
N PHE A 108 2.24 -4.69 -3.71
CA PHE A 108 0.99 -4.17 -3.11
C PHE A 108 0.68 -2.72 -3.52
N PRO A 109 0.46 -2.43 -4.81
CA PRO A 109 0.08 -1.08 -5.24
C PRO A 109 -1.23 -0.61 -4.60
N GLU A 110 -2.15 -1.53 -4.29
CA GLU A 110 -3.40 -1.25 -3.59
C GLU A 110 -3.21 -0.61 -2.22
N PHE A 111 -2.10 -0.91 -1.53
CA PHE A 111 -1.77 -0.32 -0.22
C PHE A 111 -0.90 0.92 -0.39
N THR A 112 0.18 0.82 -1.16
CA THR A 112 1.13 1.92 -1.32
C THR A 112 0.50 3.14 -1.98
N SER A 113 -0.37 2.97 -2.96
CA SER A 113 -1.11 4.07 -3.58
C SER A 113 -2.03 4.85 -2.61
N ARG A 114 -2.39 4.25 -1.46
CA ARG A 114 -3.22 4.89 -0.43
C ARG A 114 -2.41 5.48 0.71
N VAL A 115 -1.41 4.76 1.20
CA VAL A 115 -0.75 5.11 2.48
C VAL A 115 0.70 5.55 2.35
N CYS A 116 1.35 5.35 1.21
CA CYS A 116 2.73 5.81 1.00
C CYS A 116 2.81 7.35 1.04
N PRO A 117 3.82 7.94 1.71
CA PRO A 117 4.04 9.37 1.69
C PRO A 117 4.53 9.91 0.34
N ALA A 118 4.76 9.03 -0.64
CA ALA A 118 5.16 9.34 -2.01
C ALA A 118 6.46 10.16 -2.12
N PRO A 119 7.59 9.69 -1.56
CA PRO A 119 8.87 10.38 -1.72
C PRO A 119 9.32 10.48 -3.18
N CYS A 120 8.75 9.66 -4.06
CA CYS A 120 8.92 9.75 -5.51
C CYS A 120 8.36 11.06 -6.10
N GLU A 121 7.25 11.59 -5.57
CA GLU A 121 6.73 12.90 -6.01
C GLU A 121 7.66 14.03 -5.57
N ALA A 122 8.16 13.99 -4.34
CA ALA A 122 9.13 14.96 -3.86
C ALA A 122 10.46 14.96 -4.65
N ALA A 123 10.84 13.79 -5.18
CA ALA A 123 12.04 13.62 -5.99
C ALA A 123 11.82 13.88 -7.50
N CYS A 124 10.61 14.18 -7.93
CA CYS A 124 10.29 14.40 -9.33
C CYS A 124 10.93 15.71 -9.84
N THR A 125 11.69 15.63 -10.92
CA THR A 125 12.37 16.81 -11.52
C THR A 125 11.39 17.87 -12.04
N CYS A 126 10.16 17.49 -12.41
CA CYS A 126 9.12 18.48 -12.74
C CYS A 126 8.84 19.43 -11.55
N GLY A 127 9.05 18.98 -10.31
CA GLY A 127 8.89 19.77 -9.10
C GLY A 127 9.92 20.91 -8.93
N LEU A 128 10.97 20.98 -9.76
CA LEU A 128 11.94 22.06 -9.75
C LEU A 128 11.38 23.35 -10.39
N ASN A 129 10.48 23.22 -11.37
CA ASN A 129 9.95 24.33 -12.15
C ASN A 129 8.41 24.46 -12.05
N GLY A 130 7.77 23.61 -11.29
CA GLY A 130 6.31 23.59 -11.14
C GLY A 130 5.88 22.44 -10.25
N ASP A 131 4.69 21.88 -10.51
CA ASP A 131 4.16 20.76 -9.73
C ASP A 131 4.75 19.42 -10.18
N PRO A 132 5.12 18.52 -9.25
CA PRO A 132 5.56 17.17 -9.58
C PRO A 132 4.43 16.34 -10.22
N VAL A 133 4.78 15.23 -10.87
CA VAL A 133 3.81 14.25 -11.36
C VAL A 133 3.08 13.60 -10.19
N THR A 134 1.78 13.36 -10.35
CA THR A 134 0.91 12.69 -9.36
C THR A 134 1.13 11.18 -9.35
N VAL A 135 2.33 10.75 -8.96
CA VAL A 135 2.77 9.35 -9.04
C VAL A 135 1.85 8.41 -8.26
N LYS A 136 1.49 8.82 -7.04
CA LYS A 136 0.63 8.04 -6.15
C LYS A 136 -0.80 7.89 -6.69
N GLU A 137 -1.34 8.93 -7.29
CA GLU A 137 -2.67 8.89 -7.92
C GLU A 137 -2.65 7.98 -9.16
N ASN A 138 -1.58 8.07 -9.95
CA ASN A 138 -1.38 7.23 -11.12
C ASN A 138 -1.28 5.74 -10.72
N GLU A 139 -0.53 5.44 -9.67
CA GLU A 139 -0.42 4.09 -9.10
C GLU A 139 -1.79 3.55 -8.65
N ARG A 140 -2.62 4.38 -7.98
CA ARG A 140 -3.97 4.03 -7.57
C ARG A 140 -4.86 3.72 -8.78
N ALA A 141 -4.82 4.56 -9.79
CA ALA A 141 -5.60 4.36 -11.01
C ALA A 141 -5.26 3.05 -11.71
N ILE A 142 -3.96 2.73 -11.82
CA ILE A 142 -3.51 1.45 -12.42
C ILE A 142 -4.08 0.25 -11.68
N ILE A 143 -3.95 0.22 -10.35
CA ILE A 143 -4.35 -0.97 -9.59
C ILE A 143 -5.86 -1.12 -9.53
N GLU A 144 -6.63 -0.05 -9.34
CA GLU A 144 -8.09 -0.15 -9.34
C GLU A 144 -8.61 -0.56 -10.73
N LYS A 145 -8.11 0.06 -11.79
CA LYS A 145 -8.44 -0.35 -13.17
C LYS A 145 -8.10 -1.82 -13.43
N ALA A 146 -7.00 -2.31 -12.86
CA ALA A 146 -6.60 -3.71 -13.03
C ALA A 146 -7.59 -4.69 -12.36
N TYR A 147 -8.15 -4.34 -11.21
CA TYR A 147 -9.22 -5.13 -10.60
C TYR A 147 -10.51 -5.03 -11.39
N ASP A 148 -10.92 -3.83 -11.81
CA ASP A 148 -12.16 -3.60 -12.58
C ASP A 148 -12.17 -4.33 -13.92
N CYS A 149 -11.02 -4.36 -14.61
CA CYS A 149 -10.86 -5.03 -15.90
C CYS A 149 -10.42 -6.51 -15.81
N GLY A 150 -10.25 -7.05 -14.61
CA GLY A 150 -9.82 -8.45 -14.42
C GLY A 150 -8.36 -8.73 -14.76
N TYR A 151 -7.47 -7.73 -14.76
CA TYR A 151 -6.02 -7.95 -14.94
C TYR A 151 -5.35 -8.45 -13.67
N ALA A 152 -5.90 -8.09 -12.51
CA ALA A 152 -5.40 -8.48 -11.19
C ALA A 152 -5.92 -9.85 -10.72
N LEU A 153 -6.09 -10.80 -11.64
CA LEU A 153 -6.49 -12.17 -11.32
C LEU A 153 -5.36 -12.94 -10.62
N PRO A 154 -5.71 -13.95 -9.80
CA PRO A 154 -4.72 -14.84 -9.19
C PRO A 154 -3.86 -15.55 -10.26
N LYS A 155 -2.56 -15.56 -10.05
CA LYS A 155 -1.58 -16.22 -10.92
C LYS A 155 -0.75 -17.20 -10.08
N PRO A 156 -1.27 -18.41 -9.78
CA PRO A 156 -0.52 -19.41 -9.03
C PRO A 156 0.73 -19.83 -9.82
N PRO A 157 1.85 -20.12 -9.15
CA PRO A 157 3.05 -20.58 -9.82
C PRO A 157 2.80 -21.93 -10.51
N SER A 158 3.25 -22.07 -11.75
CA SER A 158 3.09 -23.28 -12.55
C SER A 158 3.92 -24.46 -12.02
N ILE A 159 5.03 -24.17 -11.33
CA ILE A 159 5.93 -25.19 -10.79
C ILE A 159 6.13 -24.93 -9.30
N ARG A 160 5.97 -25.98 -8.50
CA ARG A 160 6.25 -25.95 -7.06
C ARG A 160 7.62 -26.56 -6.77
N THR A 161 8.41 -25.90 -5.92
CA THR A 161 9.77 -26.33 -5.55
C THR A 161 9.79 -27.48 -4.53
N GLY A 162 8.65 -27.82 -3.94
CA GLY A 162 8.56 -28.74 -2.81
C GLY A 162 9.03 -28.16 -1.47
N LYS A 163 9.59 -26.94 -1.45
CA LYS A 163 10.04 -26.28 -0.22
C LYS A 163 8.90 -25.58 0.49
N LYS A 164 8.84 -25.75 1.81
CA LYS A 164 7.84 -25.14 2.70
C LYS A 164 8.48 -24.00 3.50
N VAL A 165 7.86 -22.83 3.46
CA VAL A 165 8.34 -21.65 4.20
C VAL A 165 7.24 -21.14 5.14
N ALA A 166 7.59 -20.97 6.40
CA ALA A 166 6.73 -20.30 7.39
C ALA A 166 7.09 -18.82 7.47
N VAL A 167 6.08 -17.95 7.41
CA VAL A 167 6.23 -16.51 7.66
C VAL A 167 5.47 -16.16 8.94
N ILE A 168 6.17 -15.59 9.92
CA ILE A 168 5.60 -15.24 11.22
C ILE A 168 5.26 -13.76 11.24
N GLY A 169 3.98 -13.46 11.14
CA GLY A 169 3.41 -12.12 11.02
C GLY A 169 2.90 -11.81 9.61
N SER A 170 1.70 -11.25 9.53
CA SER A 170 1.01 -10.87 8.30
C SER A 170 1.00 -9.37 8.04
N GLY A 171 1.89 -8.61 8.67
CA GLY A 171 2.10 -7.20 8.33
C GLY A 171 2.67 -7.04 6.91
N PRO A 172 2.88 -5.80 6.43
CA PRO A 172 3.36 -5.54 5.07
C PRO A 172 4.60 -6.34 4.68
N ALA A 173 5.57 -6.46 5.59
CA ALA A 173 6.81 -7.21 5.34
C ALA A 173 6.54 -8.71 5.17
N GLY A 174 5.70 -9.30 6.03
CA GLY A 174 5.33 -10.72 5.97
C GLY A 174 4.54 -11.04 4.71
N LEU A 175 3.57 -10.19 4.36
CA LEU A 175 2.80 -10.35 3.12
C LEU A 175 3.70 -10.24 1.89
N ALA A 176 4.66 -9.29 1.86
CA ALA A 176 5.59 -9.13 0.74
C ALA A 176 6.51 -10.35 0.60
N ALA A 177 7.04 -10.86 1.71
CA ALA A 177 7.84 -12.09 1.70
C ALA A 177 7.01 -13.28 1.19
N ALA A 178 5.78 -13.43 1.67
CA ALA A 178 4.88 -14.51 1.25
C ALA A 178 4.54 -14.44 -0.25
N ASP A 179 4.19 -13.26 -0.77
CA ASP A 179 3.91 -13.02 -2.19
C ASP A 179 5.11 -13.41 -3.07
N GLN A 180 6.30 -12.92 -2.71
CA GLN A 180 7.50 -13.15 -3.50
C GLN A 180 7.99 -14.61 -3.45
N LEU A 181 7.88 -15.27 -2.31
CA LEU A 181 8.25 -16.67 -2.17
C LEU A 181 7.27 -17.59 -2.89
N ASN A 182 5.98 -17.31 -2.79
CA ASN A 182 4.96 -18.07 -3.51
C ASN A 182 5.15 -17.98 -5.02
N LYS A 183 5.40 -16.77 -5.57
CA LYS A 183 5.70 -16.56 -7.00
C LYS A 183 6.92 -17.36 -7.47
N ARG A 184 7.88 -17.64 -6.59
CA ARG A 184 9.05 -18.50 -6.87
C ARG A 184 8.76 -20.00 -6.71
N GLY A 185 7.50 -20.37 -6.45
CA GLY A 185 7.07 -21.75 -6.37
C GLY A 185 7.19 -22.40 -4.99
N HIS A 186 7.55 -21.66 -3.94
CA HIS A 186 7.57 -22.22 -2.59
C HIS A 186 6.16 -22.33 -2.02
N SER A 187 5.91 -23.35 -1.19
CA SER A 187 4.68 -23.46 -0.41
C SER A 187 4.80 -22.59 0.84
N VAL A 188 3.98 -21.55 0.93
CA VAL A 188 4.08 -20.55 1.99
C VAL A 188 2.90 -20.61 2.93
N THR A 189 3.18 -20.61 4.24
CA THR A 189 2.17 -20.46 5.30
C THR A 189 2.51 -19.22 6.13
N VAL A 190 1.56 -18.33 6.26
CA VAL A 190 1.66 -17.12 7.08
C VAL A 190 0.92 -17.34 8.40
N PHE A 191 1.63 -17.18 9.51
CA PHE A 191 1.06 -17.28 10.86
C PHE A 191 0.83 -15.88 11.41
N GLU A 192 -0.40 -15.56 11.75
CA GLU A 192 -0.81 -14.27 12.30
C GLU A 192 -1.40 -14.43 13.70
N ARG A 193 -0.89 -13.65 14.66
CA ARG A 193 -1.40 -13.69 16.04
C ARG A 193 -2.79 -13.09 16.22
N SER A 194 -3.15 -12.13 15.35
CA SER A 194 -4.45 -11.46 15.37
C SER A 194 -5.51 -12.34 14.68
N ASP A 195 -6.76 -11.97 14.86
CA ASP A 195 -7.92 -12.57 14.22
C ASP A 195 -8.01 -12.31 12.72
N ARG A 196 -7.37 -11.22 12.23
CA ARG A 196 -7.34 -10.80 10.82
C ARG A 196 -5.92 -10.59 10.32
N VAL A 197 -5.73 -10.87 9.04
CA VAL A 197 -4.48 -10.65 8.29
C VAL A 197 -4.27 -9.16 8.01
N GLY A 198 -3.02 -8.70 8.01
CA GLY A 198 -2.66 -7.34 7.59
C GLY A 198 -1.83 -6.56 8.61
N GLY A 199 -1.77 -6.99 9.86
CA GLY A 199 -1.01 -6.31 10.90
C GLY A 199 -1.44 -4.84 11.06
N LEU A 200 -0.52 -3.88 10.92
CA LEU A 200 -0.84 -2.45 11.01
C LEU A 200 -1.70 -1.94 9.84
N LEU A 201 -1.68 -2.57 8.67
CA LEU A 201 -2.63 -2.24 7.60
C LEU A 201 -4.07 -2.43 8.06
N MET A 202 -4.32 -3.53 8.79
CA MET A 202 -5.65 -3.85 9.31
C MET A 202 -6.03 -2.96 10.49
N TYR A 203 -5.17 -2.88 11.52
CA TYR A 203 -5.55 -2.30 12.81
C TYR A 203 -4.84 -0.98 13.17
N GLY A 204 -3.79 -0.58 12.42
CA GLY A 204 -3.05 0.65 12.70
C GLY A 204 -3.35 1.81 11.75
N ILE A 205 -4.01 1.55 10.64
CA ILE A 205 -4.41 2.56 9.65
C ILE A 205 -5.92 2.70 9.68
N PRO A 206 -6.49 3.91 9.89
CA PRO A 206 -7.93 4.10 9.89
C PRO A 206 -8.55 3.88 8.50
N ASN A 207 -9.82 3.45 8.46
CA ASN A 207 -10.53 3.13 7.21
C ASN A 207 -10.54 4.27 6.20
N MET A 208 -10.61 5.52 6.66
CA MET A 208 -10.59 6.70 5.77
C MET A 208 -9.27 6.85 4.97
N LYS A 209 -8.22 6.13 5.34
CA LYS A 209 -6.94 6.06 4.60
C LYS A 209 -6.77 4.77 3.83
N LEU A 210 -7.30 3.67 4.36
CA LEU A 210 -7.24 2.34 3.75
C LEU A 210 -8.43 1.52 4.25
N GLU A 211 -9.45 1.39 3.43
CA GLU A 211 -10.59 0.53 3.73
C GLU A 211 -10.19 -0.93 3.79
N LYS A 212 -10.79 -1.69 4.71
CA LYS A 212 -10.32 -3.05 5.03
C LYS A 212 -10.65 -4.05 3.93
N TRP A 213 -11.71 -3.83 3.16
CA TRP A 213 -12.02 -4.64 1.99
C TRP A 213 -10.89 -4.66 0.94
N VAL A 214 -10.08 -3.60 0.85
CA VAL A 214 -8.90 -3.55 -0.04
C VAL A 214 -7.85 -4.59 0.39
N ILE A 215 -7.66 -4.75 1.71
CA ILE A 215 -6.76 -5.75 2.27
C ILE A 215 -7.32 -7.14 2.03
N GLU A 216 -8.60 -7.34 2.32
CA GLU A 216 -9.31 -8.61 2.16
C GLU A 216 -9.27 -9.06 0.69
N ARG A 217 -9.60 -8.17 -0.26
CA ARG A 217 -9.48 -8.43 -1.71
C ARG A 217 -8.10 -8.97 -2.09
N LYS A 218 -7.03 -8.34 -1.58
CA LYS A 218 -5.67 -8.79 -1.89
C LYS A 218 -5.33 -10.12 -1.22
N VAL A 219 -5.76 -10.32 0.01
CA VAL A 219 -5.54 -11.59 0.73
C VAL A 219 -6.25 -12.75 0.01
N GLU A 220 -7.46 -12.54 -0.52
CA GLU A 220 -8.16 -13.56 -1.30
C GLU A 220 -7.41 -13.91 -2.60
N VAL A 221 -6.85 -12.93 -3.30
CA VAL A 221 -5.95 -13.20 -4.44
C VAL A 221 -4.76 -14.06 -4.01
N MET A 222 -4.11 -13.71 -2.89
CA MET A 222 -2.95 -14.47 -2.38
C MET A 222 -3.33 -15.89 -1.95
N LYS A 223 -4.52 -16.10 -1.37
CA LYS A 223 -5.05 -17.44 -1.06
C LYS A 223 -5.27 -18.25 -2.32
N ALA A 224 -5.90 -17.67 -3.33
CA ALA A 224 -6.13 -18.31 -4.62
C ALA A 224 -4.81 -18.64 -5.36
N GLU A 225 -3.75 -17.91 -5.11
CA GLU A 225 -2.40 -18.22 -5.58
C GLU A 225 -1.71 -19.34 -4.78
N GLY A 226 -2.33 -19.83 -3.70
CA GLY A 226 -1.88 -20.97 -2.91
C GLY A 226 -1.10 -20.64 -1.63
N ILE A 227 -1.20 -19.40 -1.13
CA ILE A 227 -0.66 -19.02 0.18
C ILE A 227 -1.68 -19.40 1.27
N THR A 228 -1.21 -20.08 2.31
CA THR A 228 -2.03 -20.44 3.48
C THR A 228 -1.88 -19.38 4.57
N PHE A 229 -2.99 -18.94 5.16
CA PHE A 229 -3.02 -18.04 6.31
C PHE A 229 -3.62 -18.74 7.52
N ILE A 230 -2.93 -18.65 8.66
CA ILE A 230 -3.39 -19.18 9.96
C ILE A 230 -3.45 -18.00 10.93
N THR A 231 -4.66 -17.54 11.21
CA THR A 231 -4.92 -16.46 12.17
C THR A 231 -5.10 -17.01 13.60
N GLY A 232 -5.02 -16.13 14.63
CA GLY A 232 -5.06 -16.55 16.02
C GLY A 232 -3.82 -17.32 16.47
N ALA A 233 -2.78 -17.43 15.63
CA ALA A 233 -1.57 -18.19 15.87
C ALA A 233 -0.45 -17.31 16.42
N ASN A 234 -0.39 -17.16 17.74
CA ASN A 234 0.69 -16.44 18.43
C ASN A 234 1.85 -17.40 18.68
N VAL A 235 2.81 -17.40 17.74
CA VAL A 235 3.98 -18.30 17.78
C VAL A 235 4.83 -18.01 19.02
N GLY A 236 5.15 -19.07 19.75
CA GLY A 236 5.84 -18.99 21.05
C GLY A 236 4.91 -18.90 22.26
N LYS A 237 3.61 -18.66 22.05
CA LYS A 237 2.59 -18.65 23.10
C LYS A 237 1.59 -19.80 22.92
N ASN A 238 0.59 -19.63 22.05
CA ASN A 238 -0.42 -20.65 21.79
C ASN A 238 -0.09 -21.57 20.60
N TYR A 239 0.93 -21.21 19.78
CA TYR A 239 1.44 -22.01 18.68
C TYR A 239 2.93 -22.31 18.91
N LYS A 240 3.30 -23.60 19.04
CA LYS A 240 4.66 -24.02 19.41
C LYS A 240 5.67 -23.72 18.30
N ALA A 241 6.69 -22.91 18.57
CA ALA A 241 7.78 -22.60 17.63
C ALA A 241 8.52 -23.85 17.14
N ASN A 242 8.78 -24.82 18.04
CA ASN A 242 9.44 -26.08 17.69
C ASN A 242 8.66 -26.93 16.67
N ARG A 243 7.34 -26.77 16.60
CA ARG A 243 6.52 -27.42 15.57
C ARG A 243 6.83 -26.83 14.20
N ILE A 244 6.85 -25.50 14.11
CA ILE A 244 7.18 -24.79 12.87
C ILE A 244 8.59 -25.17 12.38
N MET A 245 9.56 -25.20 13.30
CA MET A 245 10.96 -25.55 12.96
C MET A 245 11.11 -26.98 12.42
N LYS A 246 10.19 -27.88 12.74
CA LYS A 246 10.18 -29.26 12.25
C LYS A 246 9.41 -29.42 10.93
N GLU A 247 8.33 -28.66 10.73
CA GLU A 247 7.42 -28.81 9.60
C GLU A 247 7.81 -27.99 8.37
N TYR A 248 8.65 -26.96 8.54
CA TYR A 248 9.05 -26.01 7.49
C TYR A 248 10.56 -26.02 7.24
N ASP A 249 10.95 -25.92 5.98
CA ASP A 249 12.37 -25.85 5.58
C ASP A 249 13.04 -24.54 6.03
N ARG A 250 12.27 -23.44 6.05
CA ARG A 250 12.76 -22.10 6.47
C ARG A 250 11.65 -21.34 7.19
N VAL A 251 12.06 -20.43 8.06
CA VAL A 251 11.17 -19.55 8.82
C VAL A 251 11.64 -18.11 8.64
N ILE A 252 10.68 -17.23 8.33
CA ILE A 252 10.91 -15.79 8.24
C ILE A 252 10.17 -15.10 9.38
N LEU A 253 10.89 -14.31 10.16
CA LEU A 253 10.33 -13.50 11.23
C LEU A 253 9.95 -12.12 10.69
N ALA A 254 8.65 -11.83 10.62
CA ALA A 254 8.09 -10.55 10.17
C ALA A 254 7.11 -9.99 11.21
N CYS A 255 7.47 -10.12 12.49
CA CYS A 255 6.59 -9.89 13.65
C CYS A 255 6.27 -8.41 13.91
N GLY A 256 6.95 -7.49 13.24
CA GLY A 256 6.86 -6.06 13.50
C GLY A 256 7.39 -5.66 14.88
N ALA A 257 7.06 -4.45 15.31
CA ALA A 257 7.38 -3.92 16.65
C ALA A 257 6.08 -3.69 17.44
N SER A 258 5.96 -4.34 18.59
CA SER A 258 4.75 -4.26 19.44
C SER A 258 4.96 -3.44 20.70
N ASN A 259 6.22 -3.26 21.12
CA ASN A 259 6.53 -2.42 22.28
C ASN A 259 6.62 -0.97 21.81
N PRO A 260 5.69 -0.10 22.24
CA PRO A 260 5.75 1.30 21.89
C PRO A 260 6.94 1.97 22.55
N ARG A 261 7.50 2.98 21.89
CA ARG A 261 8.39 3.93 22.58
C ARG A 261 7.53 4.80 23.47
N ASP A 262 7.98 5.04 24.68
CA ASP A 262 7.27 5.85 25.66
C ASP A 262 8.16 6.98 26.18
N ILE A 263 7.54 8.00 26.77
CA ILE A 263 8.23 9.10 27.45
C ILE A 263 8.15 8.87 28.95
N ASN A 264 9.27 8.97 29.66
CA ASN A 264 9.33 8.85 31.09
C ASN A 264 9.23 10.24 31.74
N VAL A 265 8.00 10.68 32.00
CA VAL A 265 7.69 11.98 32.61
C VAL A 265 6.67 11.80 33.73
N PRO A 266 6.68 12.67 34.77
CA PRO A 266 5.65 12.65 35.81
C PRO A 266 4.25 12.75 35.21
N GLY A 267 3.31 11.93 35.74
CA GLY A 267 1.93 11.89 35.24
C GLY A 267 1.67 11.05 33.99
N ARG A 268 2.66 10.32 33.49
CA ARG A 268 2.48 9.43 32.31
C ARG A 268 1.42 8.36 32.52
N ASP A 269 1.18 7.96 33.76
CA ASP A 269 0.19 6.98 34.22
C ASP A 269 -1.22 7.56 34.41
N ALA A 270 -1.42 8.86 34.15
CA ALA A 270 -2.72 9.49 34.26
C ALA A 270 -3.74 8.88 33.27
N GLN A 271 -5.01 8.87 33.70
CA GLN A 271 -6.11 8.40 32.87
C GLN A 271 -6.27 9.27 31.60
N GLY A 272 -6.58 8.65 30.49
CA GLY A 272 -6.79 9.34 29.20
C GLY A 272 -5.53 9.44 28.34
N ILE A 273 -4.40 8.89 28.77
CA ILE A 273 -3.16 8.82 28.01
C ILE A 273 -3.03 7.44 27.37
N TYR A 274 -3.12 7.39 26.05
CA TYR A 274 -3.13 6.15 25.26
C TYR A 274 -2.00 6.13 24.24
N TYR A 275 -1.55 4.95 23.89
CA TYR A 275 -0.74 4.79 22.66
C TYR A 275 -1.61 4.92 21.42
N ALA A 276 -1.10 5.60 20.40
CA ALA A 276 -1.83 5.81 19.15
C ALA A 276 -2.31 4.50 18.51
N VAL A 277 -1.48 3.45 18.55
CA VAL A 277 -1.85 2.14 17.98
C VAL A 277 -3.01 1.50 18.74
N ASP A 278 -3.07 1.64 20.07
CA ASP A 278 -4.17 1.08 20.86
C ASP A 278 -5.48 1.82 20.58
N PHE A 279 -5.43 3.15 20.47
CA PHE A 279 -6.57 3.97 20.05
C PHE A 279 -7.09 3.56 18.67
N LEU A 280 -6.20 3.47 17.68
CA LEU A 280 -6.55 3.10 16.29
C LEU A 280 -7.07 1.67 16.20
N LYS A 281 -6.46 0.73 16.92
CA LYS A 281 -6.85 -0.68 16.93
C LYS A 281 -8.24 -0.86 17.56
N ALA A 282 -8.50 -0.25 18.70
CA ALA A 282 -9.78 -0.36 19.38
C ALA A 282 -10.91 0.18 18.48
N THR A 283 -10.72 1.39 17.92
CA THR A 283 -11.69 2.01 17.02
C THR A 283 -11.94 1.17 15.76
N THR A 284 -10.87 0.73 15.09
CA THR A 284 -11.01 -0.07 13.86
C THR A 284 -11.71 -1.40 14.13
N ARG A 285 -11.37 -2.06 15.24
CA ARG A 285 -11.99 -3.33 15.62
C ARG A 285 -13.47 -3.18 15.88
N SER A 286 -13.86 -2.25 16.75
CA SER A 286 -15.25 -1.96 17.05
C SER A 286 -16.05 -1.55 15.81
N LEU A 287 -15.46 -0.74 14.93
CA LEU A 287 -16.08 -0.36 13.66
C LEU A 287 -16.36 -1.57 12.77
N MET A 288 -15.42 -2.50 12.68
CA MET A 288 -15.57 -3.69 11.83
C MET A 288 -16.50 -4.75 12.42
N ASP A 289 -16.46 -4.92 13.74
CA ASP A 289 -17.20 -5.99 14.41
C ASP A 289 -18.65 -5.61 14.73
N SER A 290 -18.91 -4.32 14.99
CA SER A 290 -20.22 -3.86 15.51
C SER A 290 -20.65 -2.48 15.02
N HIS A 291 -19.98 -1.87 14.03
CA HIS A 291 -20.23 -0.48 13.63
C HIS A 291 -20.20 0.52 14.80
N LEU A 292 -19.32 0.26 15.77
CA LEU A 292 -19.14 1.02 17.03
C LEU A 292 -20.28 0.85 18.06
N GLU A 293 -21.21 -0.07 17.86
CA GLU A 293 -22.35 -0.30 18.75
C GLU A 293 -21.94 -1.00 20.06
N ASP A 294 -20.82 -1.76 20.04
CA ASP A 294 -20.32 -2.46 21.23
C ASP A 294 -19.69 -1.54 22.29
N GLY A 295 -19.43 -0.28 21.95
CA GLY A 295 -18.81 0.68 22.85
C GLY A 295 -17.35 0.37 23.22
N ASN A 296 -16.76 -0.69 22.67
CA ASN A 296 -15.41 -1.17 22.99
C ASN A 296 -14.31 -0.39 22.26
N TYR A 297 -14.40 0.94 22.23
CA TYR A 297 -13.41 1.80 21.60
C TYR A 297 -13.12 3.04 22.43
N ILE A 298 -11.97 3.66 22.19
CA ILE A 298 -11.56 4.90 22.84
C ILE A 298 -12.16 6.05 22.03
N THR A 299 -13.05 6.85 22.63
CA THR A 299 -13.68 7.99 21.95
C THR A 299 -12.98 9.31 22.27
N ALA A 300 -12.79 10.12 21.23
CA ALA A 300 -12.33 11.51 21.33
C ALA A 300 -13.50 12.53 21.29
N ARG A 301 -14.76 12.05 21.26
CA ARG A 301 -15.95 12.91 21.19
C ARG A 301 -15.99 13.83 22.43
N ASP A 302 -16.20 15.11 22.17
CA ASP A 302 -16.31 16.17 23.19
C ASP A 302 -15.07 16.30 24.09
N LYS A 303 -13.87 15.98 23.56
CA LYS A 303 -12.61 16.03 24.30
C LYS A 303 -11.59 16.93 23.57
N HIS A 304 -10.77 17.60 24.36
CA HIS A 304 -9.54 18.20 23.87
C HIS A 304 -8.47 17.12 23.75
N VAL A 305 -7.97 16.90 22.55
CA VAL A 305 -6.99 15.84 22.25
C VAL A 305 -5.64 16.46 21.93
N VAL A 306 -4.60 15.94 22.56
CA VAL A 306 -3.20 16.31 22.29
C VAL A 306 -2.47 15.07 21.77
N GLU A 307 -1.83 15.16 20.61
CA GLU A 307 -0.96 14.14 20.06
C GLU A 307 0.51 14.51 20.31
N ILE A 308 1.24 13.63 21.00
CA ILE A 308 2.65 13.83 21.36
C ILE A 308 3.50 12.81 20.59
N GLY A 309 4.60 13.27 19.98
CA GLY A 309 5.60 12.39 19.38
C GLY A 309 5.45 12.16 17.88
N ARG A 310 4.68 12.97 17.19
CA ARG A 310 4.66 12.95 15.73
C ARG A 310 5.97 13.54 15.18
N ALA A 311 6.71 12.74 14.41
CA ALA A 311 7.87 13.22 13.69
C ALA A 311 7.47 14.12 12.52
N HIS A 312 8.23 15.17 12.26
CA HIS A 312 8.06 16.10 11.15
C HIS A 312 9.18 15.98 10.14
#